data_4f7d062762c43a7d3e2a68ba9b65001d
#
_entry.id   4f7d062762c43a7d3e2a68ba9b65001d
#
_cell.length_a   1.000
_cell.length_b   1.000
_cell.length_c   1.000
_cell.angle_alpha   90.00
_cell.angle_beta   90.00
_cell.angle_gamma   90.00
#
_symmetry.space_group_name_H-M   'P 1'
#
loop_
_entity.id
_entity.type
_entity.pdbx_description
1 polymer ?
#
loop_
_entity_poly.entity_id
_entity_poly.type
_entity_poly.pdbx_seq_one_letter_code
_entity_poly.pdbx_strand_id
1 'polypeptide(L)'
;QTFKQKVPIAGKKVFIKPNIVEFNSNRPIHTNPVVVESMIRLCLEEGAAEIVVGEGSGHRRNMGCLLRECGLEKVLIENKIRFVDINYDQTKRVVNLGAKSKLGFIYFSKEAYESDVLISVPKLKTHHWTNVTLSLKNLFGIASGQAYGWPKNELHFQGIVNSIVDINSTRKADLSLVDGIVGMQGDGPLYGEPINANVLLMSDDPVAIDATCSRFMGFDPAGIEHIRLCSKVGLGNLA
;
A
#
# COMPACT_ATOMS: atom_id res chain seq x y z
N GLN A 1 -19.40 -9.52 7.69
CA GLN A 1 -19.58 -9.52 9.16
C GLN A 1 -18.26 -9.76 9.92
N THR A 2 -17.36 -10.60 9.42
CA THR A 2 -16.12 -11.00 10.14
C THR A 2 -15.11 -9.86 10.32
N PHE A 3 -14.98 -8.95 9.35
CA PHE A 3 -14.02 -7.84 9.43
C PHE A 3 -14.50 -6.68 10.31
N LYS A 4 -15.80 -6.44 10.41
CA LYS A 4 -16.39 -5.40 11.27
C LYS A 4 -16.02 -5.51 12.74
N GLN A 5 -15.81 -6.73 13.22
CA GLN A 5 -15.44 -6.99 14.63
C GLN A 5 -13.93 -6.89 14.86
N LYS A 6 -13.10 -7.12 13.83
CA LYS A 6 -11.64 -7.13 13.95
C LYS A 6 -10.99 -5.78 13.69
N VAL A 7 -11.56 -4.98 12.78
CA VAL A 7 -11.07 -3.64 12.42
C VAL A 7 -12.20 -2.63 12.62
N PRO A 8 -12.40 -2.11 13.84
CA PRO A 8 -13.47 -1.14 14.13
C PRO A 8 -13.17 0.18 13.42
N ILE A 9 -14.09 0.61 12.55
CA ILE A 9 -13.99 1.84 11.75
C ILE A 9 -14.83 2.99 12.35
N ALA A 10 -15.92 2.66 13.03
CA ALA A 10 -16.84 3.65 13.57
C ALA A 10 -16.15 4.68 14.47
N GLY A 11 -16.33 5.96 14.17
CA GLY A 11 -15.75 7.08 14.91
C GLY A 11 -14.22 7.24 14.74
N LYS A 12 -13.61 6.53 13.79
CA LYS A 12 -12.16 6.52 13.58
C LYS A 12 -11.72 7.39 12.40
N LYS A 13 -10.50 7.89 12.48
CA LYS A 13 -9.78 8.48 11.35
C LYS A 13 -9.15 7.36 10.53
N VAL A 14 -9.64 7.19 9.30
CA VAL A 14 -9.19 6.16 8.37
C VAL A 14 -8.27 6.76 7.32
N PHE A 15 -7.10 6.16 7.11
CA PHE A 15 -6.22 6.49 6.00
C PHE A 15 -6.21 5.34 4.99
N ILE A 16 -6.62 5.62 3.76
CA ILE A 16 -6.62 4.64 2.65
C ILE A 16 -5.42 4.91 1.76
N LYS A 17 -4.56 3.92 1.62
CA LYS A 17 -3.36 3.96 0.79
C LYS A 17 -3.55 3.11 -0.46
N PRO A 18 -3.94 3.68 -1.62
CA PRO A 18 -3.90 2.98 -2.91
C PRO A 18 -2.46 2.74 -3.36
N ASN A 19 -2.27 2.15 -4.52
CA ASN A 19 -0.99 2.06 -5.22
C ASN A 19 -1.04 2.89 -6.50
N ILE A 20 -0.40 4.06 -6.52
CA ILE A 20 -0.31 4.93 -7.70
C ILE A 20 1.14 5.37 -7.86
N VAL A 21 1.95 4.53 -8.49
CA VAL A 21 3.37 4.81 -8.73
C VAL A 21 3.56 5.66 -9.98
N GLU A 22 2.79 5.34 -11.01
CA GLU A 22 2.85 5.90 -12.35
C GLU A 22 1.49 5.67 -13.03
N PHE A 23 1.23 6.33 -14.16
CA PHE A 23 0.08 6.08 -15.03
C PHE A 23 0.53 5.66 -16.43
N ASN A 24 -0.16 4.68 -16.97
CA ASN A 24 -0.11 4.30 -18.38
C ASN A 24 -1.48 3.71 -18.75
N SER A 25 -2.08 4.21 -19.83
CA SER A 25 -3.43 3.80 -20.25
C SER A 25 -3.52 2.33 -20.66
N ASN A 26 -2.40 1.72 -21.07
CA ASN A 26 -2.36 0.34 -21.58
C ASN A 26 -1.86 -0.65 -20.51
N ARG A 27 -1.53 -0.20 -19.31
CA ARG A 27 -0.94 -1.06 -18.26
C ARG A 27 -1.61 -0.86 -16.92
N PRO A 28 -1.92 -1.93 -16.19
CA PRO A 28 -2.57 -1.87 -14.88
C PRO A 28 -1.57 -1.57 -13.77
N ILE A 29 -0.93 -0.40 -13.82
CA ILE A 29 0.11 0.00 -12.86
C ILE A 29 -0.50 0.36 -11.50
N HIS A 30 -1.65 1.04 -11.52
CA HIS A 30 -2.31 1.64 -10.35
C HIS A 30 -3.53 0.84 -9.89
N THR A 31 -3.91 1.04 -8.65
CA THR A 31 -5.17 0.52 -8.09
C THR A 31 -6.36 1.10 -8.86
N ASN A 32 -7.31 0.26 -9.25
CA ASN A 32 -8.52 0.70 -9.93
C ASN A 32 -9.31 1.67 -9.04
N PRO A 33 -9.68 2.86 -9.53
CA PRO A 33 -10.45 3.84 -8.76
C PRO A 33 -11.75 3.30 -8.16
N VAL A 34 -12.44 2.38 -8.85
CA VAL A 34 -13.65 1.73 -8.35
C VAL A 34 -13.38 0.93 -7.07
N VAL A 35 -12.22 0.30 -6.96
CA VAL A 35 -11.84 -0.44 -5.74
C VAL A 35 -11.58 0.53 -4.58
N VAL A 36 -10.92 1.66 -4.85
CA VAL A 36 -10.73 2.72 -3.84
C VAL A 36 -12.06 3.30 -3.41
N GLU A 37 -12.96 3.59 -4.37
CA GLU A 37 -14.32 4.09 -4.09
C GLU A 37 -15.12 3.12 -3.24
N SER A 38 -15.07 1.83 -3.55
CA SER A 38 -15.75 0.78 -2.77
C SER A 38 -15.27 0.75 -1.33
N MET A 39 -13.94 0.94 -1.11
CA MET A 39 -13.39 1.03 0.25
C MET A 39 -13.81 2.31 0.97
N ILE A 40 -13.85 3.46 0.27
CA ILE A 40 -14.36 4.72 0.81
C ILE A 40 -15.81 4.54 1.27
N ARG A 41 -16.67 4.01 0.40
CA ARG A 41 -18.08 3.77 0.72
C ARG A 41 -18.26 2.83 1.90
N LEU A 42 -17.50 1.75 1.96
CA LEU A 42 -17.50 0.85 3.11
C LEU A 42 -17.15 1.60 4.40
N CYS A 43 -16.12 2.44 4.39
CA CYS A 43 -15.72 3.20 5.56
C CYS A 43 -16.79 4.23 5.99
N LEU A 44 -17.48 4.87 5.03
CA LEU A 44 -18.59 5.78 5.31
C LEU A 44 -19.78 5.02 5.92
N GLU A 45 -20.16 3.87 5.36
CA GLU A 45 -21.24 3.02 5.87
C GLU A 45 -20.95 2.48 7.27
N GLU A 46 -19.67 2.20 7.58
CA GLU A 46 -19.23 1.77 8.92
C GLU A 46 -19.05 2.94 9.90
N GLY A 47 -19.34 4.19 9.50
CA GLY A 47 -19.33 5.35 10.35
C GLY A 47 -17.95 5.91 10.69
N ALA A 48 -16.99 5.88 9.76
CA ALA A 48 -15.71 6.56 9.91
C ALA A 48 -15.91 8.05 10.22
N ALA A 49 -15.16 8.60 11.18
CA ALA A 49 -15.23 10.03 11.53
C ALA A 49 -14.53 10.90 10.46
N GLU A 50 -13.45 10.41 9.90
CA GLU A 50 -12.69 11.06 8.84
C GLU A 50 -12.11 9.99 7.91
N ILE A 51 -12.13 10.26 6.61
CA ILE A 51 -11.46 9.42 5.62
C ILE A 51 -10.48 10.30 4.83
N VAL A 52 -9.24 9.84 4.75
CA VAL A 52 -8.17 10.46 3.97
C VAL A 52 -7.63 9.43 2.99
N VAL A 53 -7.48 9.80 1.73
CA VAL A 53 -6.75 9.00 0.75
C VAL A 53 -5.39 9.62 0.53
N GLY A 54 -4.33 8.83 0.51
CA GLY A 54 -3.00 9.38 0.28
C GLY A 54 -2.07 8.44 -0.46
N GLU A 55 -1.24 9.02 -1.31
CA GLU A 55 -0.17 8.35 -2.05
C GLU A 55 1.02 9.27 -2.27
N GLY A 56 2.20 8.70 -2.42
CA GLY A 56 3.39 9.41 -2.85
C GLY A 56 3.97 8.72 -4.08
N SER A 57 3.78 9.33 -5.24
CA SER A 57 4.29 8.78 -6.51
C SER A 57 5.81 8.55 -6.48
N GLY A 58 6.27 7.61 -7.30
CA GLY A 58 7.69 7.50 -7.63
C GLY A 58 8.15 8.61 -8.58
N HIS A 59 9.46 8.79 -8.73
CA HIS A 59 10.10 9.59 -9.78
C HIS A 59 9.57 11.03 -9.97
N ARG A 60 9.25 11.78 -8.92
CA ARG A 60 8.79 13.18 -8.98
C ARG A 60 7.61 13.43 -9.93
N ARG A 61 6.70 12.49 -10.06
CA ARG A 61 5.49 12.68 -10.86
C ARG A 61 4.54 13.65 -10.16
N ASN A 62 3.86 14.46 -10.95
CA ASN A 62 2.82 15.34 -10.43
C ASN A 62 1.60 14.52 -10.03
N MET A 63 1.30 14.44 -8.72
CA MET A 63 0.18 13.66 -8.20
C MET A 63 -1.17 14.10 -8.74
N GLY A 64 -1.39 15.41 -8.92
CA GLY A 64 -2.64 15.92 -9.50
C GLY A 64 -2.87 15.41 -10.93
N CYS A 65 -1.80 15.34 -11.74
CA CYS A 65 -1.90 14.73 -13.07
C CYS A 65 -2.22 13.23 -12.97
N LEU A 66 -1.51 12.49 -12.10
CA LEU A 66 -1.75 11.05 -11.94
C LEU A 66 -3.17 10.75 -11.47
N LEU A 67 -3.72 11.53 -10.54
CA LEU A 67 -5.08 11.37 -10.04
C LEU A 67 -6.13 11.57 -11.14
N ARG A 68 -5.93 12.55 -12.02
CA ARG A 68 -6.81 12.80 -13.17
C ARG A 68 -6.72 11.67 -14.18
N GLU A 69 -5.52 11.33 -14.60
CA GLU A 69 -5.28 10.31 -15.62
C GLU A 69 -5.79 8.93 -15.21
N CYS A 70 -5.59 8.55 -13.95
CA CYS A 70 -6.10 7.27 -13.44
C CYS A 70 -7.59 7.31 -13.04
N GLY A 71 -8.24 8.47 -13.05
CA GLY A 71 -9.66 8.65 -12.72
C GLY A 71 -9.97 8.71 -11.22
N LEU A 72 -8.97 8.67 -10.34
CA LEU A 72 -9.21 8.73 -8.90
C LEU A 72 -9.65 10.13 -8.44
N GLU A 73 -9.22 11.21 -9.10
CA GLU A 73 -9.65 12.58 -8.78
C GLU A 73 -11.19 12.71 -8.78
N LYS A 74 -11.87 12.12 -9.77
CA LYS A 74 -13.32 12.11 -9.86
C LYS A 74 -13.95 11.44 -8.62
N VAL A 75 -13.46 10.27 -8.24
CA VAL A 75 -13.93 9.54 -7.06
C VAL A 75 -13.77 10.37 -5.79
N LEU A 76 -12.63 11.04 -5.61
CA LEU A 76 -12.37 11.86 -4.44
C LEU A 76 -13.32 13.06 -4.35
N ILE A 77 -13.55 13.75 -5.48
CA ILE A 77 -14.46 14.90 -5.55
C ILE A 77 -15.90 14.47 -5.25
N GLU A 78 -16.40 13.42 -5.91
CA GLU A 78 -17.77 12.93 -5.77
C GLU A 78 -18.09 12.47 -4.33
N ASN A 79 -17.11 11.87 -3.65
CA ASN A 79 -17.26 11.41 -2.28
C ASN A 79 -16.78 12.45 -1.24
N LYS A 80 -16.33 13.65 -1.65
CA LYS A 80 -15.80 14.73 -0.80
C LYS A 80 -14.64 14.27 0.10
N ILE A 81 -13.76 13.45 -0.42
CA ILE A 81 -12.62 12.88 0.30
C ILE A 81 -11.37 13.72 0.06
N ARG A 82 -10.67 14.07 1.13
CA ARG A 82 -9.38 14.76 1.09
C ARG A 82 -8.29 13.81 0.61
N PHE A 83 -7.43 14.30 -0.30
CA PHE A 83 -6.22 13.62 -0.73
C PHE A 83 -4.98 14.25 -0.10
N VAL A 84 -4.00 13.41 0.25
CA VAL A 84 -2.69 13.82 0.75
C VAL A 84 -1.59 13.30 -0.17
N ASP A 85 -0.80 14.21 -0.74
CA ASP A 85 0.46 13.82 -1.39
C ASP A 85 1.51 13.52 -0.30
N ILE A 86 1.75 12.25 -0.06
CA ILE A 86 2.66 11.75 0.99
C ILE A 86 4.09 12.29 0.81
N ASN A 87 4.49 12.59 -0.42
CA ASN A 87 5.83 13.12 -0.68
C ASN A 87 6.02 14.55 -0.16
N TYR A 88 4.93 15.28 0.11
CA TYR A 88 4.95 16.66 0.60
C TYR A 88 4.23 16.84 1.94
N ASP A 89 3.69 15.75 2.51
CA ASP A 89 3.03 15.80 3.82
C ASP A 89 4.02 16.08 4.96
N GLN A 90 3.50 16.59 6.07
CA GLN A 90 4.27 16.71 7.30
C GLN A 90 4.88 15.36 7.68
N THR A 91 6.12 15.42 8.14
CA THR A 91 6.89 14.21 8.44
C THR A 91 6.85 13.88 9.93
N LYS A 92 6.52 12.65 10.27
CA LYS A 92 6.61 12.09 11.61
C LYS A 92 7.84 11.21 11.73
N ARG A 93 8.79 11.57 12.62
CA ARG A 93 9.95 10.76 12.96
C ARG A 93 9.56 9.73 14.02
N VAL A 94 9.82 8.46 13.75
CA VAL A 94 9.45 7.33 14.63
C VAL A 94 10.63 6.39 14.78
N VAL A 95 10.83 5.83 15.98
CA VAL A 95 11.86 4.79 16.21
C VAL A 95 11.58 3.59 15.32
N ASN A 96 12.61 3.09 14.63
CA ASN A 96 12.50 1.89 13.81
C ASN A 96 12.37 0.64 14.70
N LEU A 97 11.19 0.03 14.69
CA LEU A 97 10.91 -1.17 15.50
C LEU A 97 11.36 -2.47 14.82
N GLY A 98 11.59 -2.46 13.50
CA GLY A 98 12.03 -3.65 12.76
C GLY A 98 13.50 -3.94 12.89
N ALA A 99 14.33 -2.90 12.94
CA ALA A 99 15.79 -2.96 13.09
C ALA A 99 16.50 -3.91 12.10
N LYS A 100 15.97 -4.04 10.86
CA LYS A 100 16.58 -4.85 9.79
C LYS A 100 17.51 -4.02 8.90
N SER A 101 17.18 -2.75 8.68
CA SER A 101 18.09 -1.77 8.06
C SER A 101 18.98 -1.10 9.12
N LYS A 102 19.91 -0.26 8.67
CA LYS A 102 20.75 0.54 9.56
C LYS A 102 20.07 1.82 10.05
N LEU A 103 18.80 2.04 9.70
CA LEU A 103 18.06 3.22 10.12
C LEU A 103 17.59 3.09 11.55
N GLY A 104 18.00 4.01 12.42
CA GLY A 104 17.51 4.09 13.80
C GLY A 104 16.08 4.64 13.91
N PHE A 105 15.65 5.38 12.89
CA PHE A 105 14.33 6.03 12.82
C PHE A 105 13.75 5.90 11.42
N ILE A 106 12.41 5.88 11.33
CA ILE A 106 11.68 5.97 10.07
C ILE A 106 10.90 7.28 10.07
N TYR A 107 10.89 7.94 8.92
CA TYR A 107 10.15 9.17 8.68
C TYR A 107 8.93 8.85 7.84
N PHE A 108 7.75 8.90 8.45
CA PHE A 108 6.46 8.64 7.79
C PHE A 108 5.74 9.93 7.41
N SER A 109 4.81 9.84 6.46
CA SER A 109 3.70 10.81 6.37
C SER A 109 2.98 10.84 7.71
N LYS A 110 2.82 12.03 8.28
CA LYS A 110 2.15 12.21 9.56
C LYS A 110 0.70 11.73 9.50
N GLU A 111 0.00 12.09 8.41
CA GLU A 111 -1.39 11.69 8.19
C GLU A 111 -1.57 10.17 8.17
N ALA A 112 -0.69 9.45 7.47
CA ALA A 112 -0.75 8.00 7.40
C ALA A 112 -0.37 7.33 8.72
N TYR A 113 0.65 7.85 9.42
CA TYR A 113 1.13 7.25 10.66
C TYR A 113 0.16 7.45 11.83
N GLU A 114 -0.41 8.66 11.96
CA GLU A 114 -1.31 9.04 13.07
C GLU A 114 -2.79 8.67 12.83
N SER A 115 -3.11 8.03 11.70
CA SER A 115 -4.46 7.51 11.48
C SER A 115 -4.78 6.38 12.48
N ASP A 116 -6.03 6.33 12.94
CA ASP A 116 -6.50 5.24 13.80
C ASP A 116 -6.53 3.91 13.06
N VAL A 117 -6.92 3.94 11.77
CA VAL A 117 -6.98 2.78 10.88
C VAL A 117 -6.24 3.09 9.59
N LEU A 118 -5.26 2.27 9.25
CA LEU A 118 -4.51 2.31 7.99
C LEU A 118 -4.94 1.17 7.09
N ILE A 119 -5.54 1.50 5.95
CA ILE A 119 -6.00 0.53 4.95
C ILE A 119 -5.07 0.54 3.74
N SER A 120 -4.43 -0.59 3.44
CA SER A 120 -3.64 -0.78 2.23
C SER A 120 -4.52 -1.29 1.09
N VAL A 121 -4.52 -0.58 -0.06
CA VAL A 121 -5.27 -0.99 -1.26
C VAL A 121 -4.30 -1.17 -2.43
N PRO A 122 -3.46 -2.23 -2.40
CA PRO A 122 -2.44 -2.47 -3.42
C PRO A 122 -3.04 -3.04 -4.71
N LYS A 123 -2.26 -2.92 -5.79
CA LYS A 123 -2.49 -3.61 -7.05
C LYS A 123 -1.86 -5.00 -7.03
N LEU A 124 -2.56 -6.02 -7.52
CA LEU A 124 -2.02 -7.36 -7.74
C LEU A 124 -1.05 -7.30 -8.92
N LYS A 125 0.27 -7.23 -8.66
CA LYS A 125 1.28 -7.11 -9.71
C LYS A 125 2.64 -7.66 -9.33
N THR A 126 3.38 -8.12 -10.34
CA THR A 126 4.79 -8.49 -10.25
C THR A 126 5.69 -7.29 -9.96
N HIS A 127 6.93 -7.56 -9.51
CA HIS A 127 7.93 -6.54 -9.24
C HIS A 127 9.35 -7.13 -9.39
N HIS A 128 10.20 -6.51 -10.20
CA HIS A 128 11.53 -7.02 -10.54
C HIS A 128 12.49 -7.16 -9.35
N TRP A 129 12.35 -6.36 -8.26
CA TRP A 129 13.21 -6.46 -7.07
C TRP A 129 12.63 -7.29 -5.92
N THR A 130 11.31 -7.36 -5.82
CA THR A 130 10.63 -7.98 -4.68
C THR A 130 9.69 -9.10 -5.08
N ASN A 131 9.76 -9.57 -6.33
CA ASN A 131 8.87 -10.53 -6.98
C ASN A 131 7.44 -10.02 -7.13
N VAL A 132 6.86 -9.48 -6.09
CA VAL A 132 5.48 -8.97 -6.06
C VAL A 132 5.40 -7.58 -5.41
N THR A 133 4.42 -6.79 -5.88
CA THR A 133 3.92 -5.62 -5.17
C THR A 133 2.73 -6.04 -4.39
N LEU A 134 2.39 -6.02 -3.29
CA LEU A 134 1.19 -6.40 -2.57
C LEU A 134 1.07 -5.50 -1.33
N SER A 135 0.40 -5.93 -0.28
CA SER A 135 0.09 -5.09 0.88
C SER A 135 1.35 -4.61 1.61
N LEU A 136 2.27 -5.52 1.94
CA LEU A 136 3.51 -5.19 2.66
C LEU A 136 4.36 -4.18 1.89
N LYS A 137 4.60 -4.44 0.60
CA LYS A 137 5.39 -3.54 -0.26
C LYS A 137 4.66 -2.23 -0.52
N ASN A 138 3.32 -2.21 -0.58
CA ASN A 138 2.56 -0.98 -0.79
C ASN A 138 2.81 0.05 0.32
N LEU A 139 3.01 -0.38 1.56
CA LEU A 139 3.30 0.52 2.68
C LEU A 139 4.68 1.20 2.60
N PHE A 140 5.57 0.74 1.72
CA PHE A 140 6.79 1.50 1.40
C PHE A 140 6.45 2.95 0.96
N GLY A 141 5.28 3.13 0.36
CA GLY A 141 4.76 4.43 -0.08
C GLY A 141 4.39 5.39 1.06
N ILE A 142 4.13 4.93 2.31
CA ILE A 142 3.82 5.84 3.42
C ILE A 142 5.06 6.50 4.03
N ALA A 143 6.27 6.06 3.69
CA ALA A 143 7.49 6.75 4.06
C ALA A 143 7.59 8.09 3.32
N SER A 144 8.07 9.14 4.00
CA SER A 144 8.13 10.50 3.47
C SER A 144 9.11 10.63 2.29
N GLY A 145 8.65 11.18 1.16
CA GLY A 145 9.53 11.51 0.05
C GLY A 145 10.49 12.65 0.37
N GLN A 146 10.10 13.60 1.21
CA GLN A 146 10.97 14.70 1.66
C GLN A 146 12.18 14.17 2.45
N ALA A 147 12.00 13.12 3.26
CA ALA A 147 13.08 12.54 4.04
C ALA A 147 13.97 11.59 3.24
N TYR A 148 13.40 10.85 2.29
CA TYR A 148 14.10 9.73 1.61
C TYR A 148 14.36 9.95 0.13
N GLY A 149 13.95 11.10 -0.42
CA GLY A 149 14.07 11.41 -1.85
C GLY A 149 13.04 10.67 -2.72
N TRP A 150 13.15 10.87 -4.02
CA TRP A 150 12.30 10.23 -5.01
C TRP A 150 13.14 9.33 -5.94
N PRO A 151 12.84 8.05 -6.02
CA PRO A 151 11.74 7.27 -5.43
C PRO A 151 12.09 6.64 -4.06
N LYS A 152 12.44 7.41 -3.06
CA LYS A 152 12.86 6.99 -1.72
C LYS A 152 14.19 6.21 -1.75
N ASN A 153 15.17 6.80 -2.44
CA ASN A 153 16.46 6.18 -2.73
C ASN A 153 17.18 5.66 -1.48
N GLU A 154 17.14 6.41 -0.38
CA GLU A 154 17.80 5.98 0.87
C GLU A 154 17.27 4.62 1.36
N LEU A 155 15.94 4.41 1.30
CA LEU A 155 15.34 3.12 1.67
C LEU A 155 15.75 1.97 0.74
N HIS A 156 16.01 2.26 -0.54
CA HIS A 156 16.55 1.28 -1.48
C HIS A 156 18.02 0.94 -1.17
N PHE A 157 18.84 1.94 -0.83
CA PHE A 157 20.25 1.73 -0.44
C PHE A 157 20.39 0.94 0.87
N GLN A 158 19.46 1.10 1.81
CA GLN A 158 19.43 0.30 3.04
C GLN A 158 19.00 -1.16 2.80
N GLY A 159 18.62 -1.50 1.57
CA GLY A 159 18.04 -2.76 1.17
C GLY A 159 16.50 -2.72 1.21
N ILE A 160 15.90 -2.85 0.04
CA ILE A 160 14.44 -2.72 -0.13
C ILE A 160 13.66 -3.71 0.75
N VAL A 161 14.15 -4.95 0.87
CA VAL A 161 13.52 -6.00 1.70
C VAL A 161 13.57 -5.61 3.18
N ASN A 162 14.73 -5.20 3.68
CA ASN A 162 14.89 -4.75 5.07
C ASN A 162 14.00 -3.55 5.37
N SER A 163 13.95 -2.59 4.46
CA SER A 163 13.10 -1.39 4.60
C SER A 163 11.61 -1.73 4.62
N ILE A 164 11.15 -2.71 3.82
CA ILE A 164 9.76 -3.20 3.88
C ILE A 164 9.45 -3.79 5.24
N VAL A 165 10.35 -4.62 5.79
CA VAL A 165 10.16 -5.22 7.11
C VAL A 165 10.11 -4.15 8.19
N ASP A 166 11.02 -3.19 8.16
CA ASP A 166 11.12 -2.11 9.15
C ASP A 166 9.88 -1.21 9.14
N ILE A 167 9.42 -0.81 7.95
CA ILE A 167 8.19 -0.01 7.79
C ILE A 167 7.00 -0.74 8.37
N ASN A 168 6.78 -2.02 8.00
CA ASN A 168 5.66 -2.80 8.48
C ASN A 168 5.75 -3.17 9.95
N SER A 169 6.95 -3.34 10.52
CA SER A 169 7.15 -3.54 11.96
C SER A 169 6.81 -2.28 12.77
N THR A 170 7.00 -1.10 12.17
CA THR A 170 6.77 0.20 12.83
C THR A 170 5.34 0.69 12.64
N ARG A 171 4.74 0.51 11.47
CA ARG A 171 3.34 0.81 11.13
C ARG A 171 2.83 -0.15 10.07
N LYS A 172 2.13 -1.21 10.47
CA LYS A 172 1.49 -2.14 9.54
C LYS A 172 0.10 -1.65 9.13
N ALA A 173 -0.43 -2.19 8.03
CA ALA A 173 -1.83 -2.02 7.68
C ALA A 173 -2.73 -2.77 8.68
N ASP A 174 -3.84 -2.13 9.07
CA ASP A 174 -4.89 -2.74 9.89
C ASP A 174 -5.84 -3.57 9.03
N LEU A 175 -5.99 -3.18 7.76
CA LEU A 175 -6.78 -3.90 6.75
C LEU A 175 -6.09 -3.78 5.39
N SER A 176 -6.19 -4.81 4.58
CA SER A 176 -5.69 -4.83 3.20
C SER A 176 -6.76 -5.31 2.24
N LEU A 177 -6.93 -4.60 1.11
CA LEU A 177 -7.80 -4.99 0.00
C LEU A 177 -6.98 -5.00 -1.29
N VAL A 178 -6.61 -6.17 -1.78
CA VAL A 178 -5.83 -6.31 -3.02
C VAL A 178 -6.72 -6.23 -4.24
N ASP A 179 -6.43 -5.27 -5.11
CA ASP A 179 -7.07 -5.13 -6.41
C ASP A 179 -6.43 -6.07 -7.44
N GLY A 180 -7.10 -7.17 -7.71
CA GLY A 180 -6.79 -8.14 -8.76
C GLY A 180 -7.87 -8.20 -9.85
N ILE A 181 -8.69 -7.17 -10.05
CA ILE A 181 -9.65 -7.15 -11.17
C ILE A 181 -8.88 -7.32 -12.48
N VAL A 182 -7.94 -6.41 -12.75
CA VAL A 182 -6.93 -6.58 -13.79
C VAL A 182 -5.57 -6.47 -13.11
N GLY A 183 -4.87 -7.58 -12.99
CA GLY A 183 -3.52 -7.64 -12.43
C GLY A 183 -2.44 -7.36 -13.46
N MET A 184 -1.18 -7.35 -13.04
CA MET A 184 0.00 -7.23 -13.90
C MET A 184 0.91 -8.46 -13.73
N GLN A 185 1.32 -9.04 -14.83
CA GLN A 185 2.32 -10.11 -14.89
C GLN A 185 3.57 -9.68 -15.67
N GLY A 186 4.62 -10.48 -15.63
CA GLY A 186 5.87 -10.23 -16.38
C GLY A 186 6.73 -9.13 -15.74
N ASP A 187 7.18 -8.15 -16.52
CA ASP A 187 8.15 -7.12 -16.11
C ASP A 187 7.51 -5.97 -15.31
N GLY A 188 6.94 -6.33 -14.15
CA GLY A 188 6.44 -5.32 -13.20
C GLY A 188 7.56 -4.60 -12.45
N PRO A 189 7.27 -3.44 -11.84
CA PRO A 189 5.94 -2.90 -11.54
C PRO A 189 5.34 -1.96 -12.59
N LEU A 190 6.07 -1.65 -13.69
CA LEU A 190 5.68 -0.62 -14.66
C LEU A 190 5.50 -1.14 -16.09
N TYR A 191 6.27 -2.15 -16.48
CA TYR A 191 6.37 -2.62 -17.88
C TYR A 191 5.68 -3.96 -18.12
N GLY A 192 5.11 -4.57 -17.08
CA GLY A 192 4.36 -5.81 -17.20
C GLY A 192 3.06 -5.68 -18.00
N GLU A 193 2.50 -6.83 -18.32
CA GLU A 193 1.30 -6.96 -19.14
C GLU A 193 0.04 -7.16 -18.29
N PRO A 194 -1.13 -6.71 -18.76
CA PRO A 194 -2.38 -6.93 -18.05
C PRO A 194 -2.80 -8.40 -18.07
N ILE A 195 -3.36 -8.84 -16.96
CA ILE A 195 -4.03 -10.15 -16.83
C ILE A 195 -5.37 -9.98 -16.10
N ASN A 196 -6.44 -10.50 -16.70
CA ASN A 196 -7.76 -10.50 -16.08
C ASN A 196 -7.80 -11.57 -14.97
N ALA A 197 -7.39 -11.19 -13.76
CA ALA A 197 -7.41 -12.09 -12.62
C ALA A 197 -8.80 -12.19 -11.98
N ASN A 198 -9.64 -11.15 -12.13
CA ASN A 198 -11.04 -11.10 -11.67
C ASN A 198 -11.23 -11.43 -10.19
N VAL A 199 -10.30 -11.00 -9.35
CA VAL A 199 -10.33 -11.26 -7.90
C VAL A 199 -10.18 -9.97 -7.11
N LEU A 200 -10.82 -9.95 -5.94
CA LEU A 200 -10.55 -9.03 -4.85
C LEU A 200 -10.25 -9.86 -3.61
N LEU A 201 -9.16 -9.59 -2.93
CA LEU A 201 -8.79 -10.29 -1.70
C LEU A 201 -8.70 -9.29 -0.56
N MET A 202 -9.26 -9.65 0.61
CA MET A 202 -9.26 -8.78 1.79
C MET A 202 -8.78 -9.57 3.02
N SER A 203 -7.96 -8.94 3.85
CA SER A 203 -7.49 -9.51 5.12
C SER A 203 -7.06 -8.43 6.10
N ASP A 204 -7.18 -8.72 7.38
CA ASP A 204 -6.59 -8.00 8.52
C ASP A 204 -5.16 -8.48 8.85
N ASP A 205 -4.67 -9.48 8.14
CA ASP A 205 -3.30 -9.99 8.22
C ASP A 205 -2.55 -9.68 6.91
N PRO A 206 -1.61 -8.70 6.91
CA PRO A 206 -0.91 -8.30 5.69
C PRO A 206 0.05 -9.36 5.15
N VAL A 207 0.53 -10.28 5.99
CA VAL A 207 1.40 -11.39 5.54
C VAL A 207 0.54 -12.48 4.90
N ALA A 208 -0.57 -12.85 5.53
CA ALA A 208 -1.45 -13.89 5.02
C ALA A 208 -2.06 -13.53 3.65
N ILE A 209 -2.46 -12.25 3.47
CA ILE A 209 -2.97 -11.80 2.18
C ILE A 209 -1.89 -11.81 1.10
N ASP A 210 -0.67 -11.33 1.43
CA ASP A 210 0.45 -11.33 0.48
C ASP A 210 0.89 -12.75 0.13
N ALA A 211 0.89 -13.68 1.09
CA ALA A 211 1.16 -15.10 0.86
C ALA A 211 0.10 -15.74 -0.05
N THR A 212 -1.18 -15.46 0.21
CA THR A 212 -2.30 -15.96 -0.61
C THR A 212 -2.23 -15.42 -2.04
N CYS A 213 -2.03 -14.11 -2.19
CA CYS A 213 -1.85 -13.49 -3.50
C CYS A 213 -0.65 -14.05 -4.26
N SER A 214 0.46 -14.29 -3.56
CA SER A 214 1.67 -14.86 -4.16
C SER A 214 1.42 -16.26 -4.72
N ARG A 215 0.72 -17.13 -3.95
CA ARG A 215 0.32 -18.45 -4.45
C ARG A 215 -0.60 -18.35 -5.66
N PHE A 216 -1.57 -17.44 -5.62
CA PHE A 216 -2.46 -17.17 -6.74
C PHE A 216 -1.69 -16.72 -7.99
N MET A 217 -0.60 -15.96 -7.83
CA MET A 217 0.29 -15.54 -8.90
C MET A 217 1.32 -16.60 -9.32
N GLY A 218 1.30 -17.80 -8.73
CA GLY A 218 2.21 -18.90 -9.05
C GLY A 218 3.57 -18.84 -8.33
N PHE A 219 3.72 -17.99 -7.31
CA PHE A 219 4.94 -17.92 -6.50
C PHE A 219 4.80 -18.72 -5.20
N ASP A 220 5.92 -19.32 -4.76
CA ASP A 220 6.03 -19.78 -3.38
C ASP A 220 6.26 -18.58 -2.44
N PRO A 221 5.35 -18.24 -1.53
CA PRO A 221 5.52 -17.11 -0.63
C PRO A 221 6.71 -17.27 0.32
N ALA A 222 7.15 -18.49 0.63
CA ALA A 222 8.34 -18.74 1.43
C ALA A 222 9.64 -18.35 0.69
N GLY A 223 9.62 -18.36 -0.64
CA GLY A 223 10.69 -17.89 -1.50
C GLY A 223 10.72 -16.36 -1.65
N ILE A 224 9.64 -15.65 -1.29
CA ILE A 224 9.60 -14.18 -1.35
C ILE A 224 10.12 -13.61 -0.04
N GLU A 225 11.32 -13.04 -0.08
CA GLU A 225 12.10 -12.73 1.10
C GLU A 225 11.38 -11.77 2.07
N HIS A 226 10.79 -10.67 1.61
CA HIS A 226 10.12 -9.72 2.49
C HIS A 226 8.88 -10.32 3.17
N ILE A 227 8.10 -11.18 2.48
CA ILE A 227 6.94 -11.87 3.06
C ILE A 227 7.41 -12.83 4.16
N ARG A 228 8.41 -13.66 3.84
CA ARG A 228 9.01 -14.59 4.78
C ARG A 228 9.59 -13.90 6.01
N LEU A 229 10.29 -12.77 5.84
CA LEU A 229 10.87 -12.02 6.96
C LEU A 229 9.80 -11.33 7.80
N CYS A 230 8.76 -10.75 7.19
CA CYS A 230 7.63 -10.19 7.92
C CYS A 230 6.90 -11.24 8.78
N SER A 231 6.72 -12.45 8.26
CA SER A 231 6.20 -13.57 9.07
C SER A 231 7.13 -13.93 10.23
N LYS A 232 8.44 -14.03 10.00
CA LYS A 232 9.42 -14.36 11.04
C LYS A 232 9.47 -13.36 12.19
N VAL A 233 9.17 -12.08 11.94
CA VAL A 233 9.10 -11.06 13.00
C VAL A 233 7.70 -10.90 13.61
N GLY A 234 6.77 -11.81 13.28
CA GLY A 234 5.45 -11.88 13.91
C GLY A 234 4.41 -10.89 13.36
N LEU A 235 4.58 -10.38 12.14
CA LEU A 235 3.63 -9.45 11.53
C LEU A 235 2.38 -10.12 10.96
N GLY A 236 2.41 -11.44 10.78
CA GLY A 236 1.29 -12.24 10.31
C GLY A 236 1.68 -13.67 9.92
N ASN A 237 0.72 -14.41 9.38
CA ASN A 237 0.85 -15.82 9.08
C ASN A 237 1.25 -16.06 7.61
N LEU A 238 2.29 -16.88 7.40
CA LEU A 238 2.76 -17.28 6.07
C LEU A 238 2.00 -18.50 5.51
N ALA A 239 1.39 -19.33 6.38
CA ALA A 239 0.75 -20.59 6.03
C ALA A 239 -0.52 -20.43 5.17
#